data_5c3f56ad87905fa6f2474b08a4e8a738
#
_entry.id   5c3f56ad87905fa6f2474b08a4e8a738
#
_cell.length_a   1.000
_cell.length_b   1.000
_cell.length_c   1.000
_cell.angle_alpha   90.00
_cell.angle_beta   90.00
_cell.angle_gamma   90.00
#
_symmetry.space_group_name_H-M   'P 1'
#
loop_
_entity.id
_entity.type
_entity.pdbx_description
1 polymer ?
#
loop_
_entity_poly.entity_id
_entity_poly.type
_entity_poly.pdbx_seq_one_letter_code
_entity_poly.pdbx_strand_id
1 'polypeptide(L)'
;MQDSILLNQVLLTFTNSFKEHREDLSAVMLTDKKYLWLGSDETSSIERLCWDNHNFAQHKQFRVAEYIDLPAPEEEEIDIEGIDYSGYYLWIVGSHSWKRKKPKPDKSDSKNIKRLTKVESEPNRYILARIPLVDGELQKSCTHPQDSNVQLTASKLEVTQQGNLLMEALADDPHLGFFVKAEIPGKDNGFDIEGITVYQNRIFMGLRGPVLRGWAVMLEIEVESSQTGVLRLKNISEEGRQYKKHFMFLNGLGIRDLCVHGEDLLILAGPTMDLDGPVQLYCLPGGVHLQENVLHSPELVQKIPYGNREDHAEGITLAQDLFGEPSLLVVYDSPAKARLVDDGGVIADIFKLG
;
A
#
# COMPACT_ATOMS: atom_id res chain seq x y z
N MET A 1 -1.36 -22.07 17.43
CA MET A 1 -1.78 -21.28 16.26
C MET A 1 -3.16 -20.76 16.57
N GLN A 2 -3.30 -19.46 16.77
CA GLN A 2 -4.62 -18.86 16.97
C GLN A 2 -5.25 -18.64 15.59
N ASP A 3 -6.45 -19.19 15.38
CA ASP A 3 -7.30 -18.78 14.28
C ASP A 3 -7.72 -17.31 14.53
N SER A 4 -7.91 -16.54 13.48
CA SER A 4 -8.34 -15.14 13.58
C SER A 4 -9.68 -15.04 14.33
N ILE A 5 -9.76 -14.11 15.30
CA ILE A 5 -11.01 -13.81 15.99
C ILE A 5 -11.62 -12.58 15.32
N LEU A 6 -12.69 -12.82 14.56
CA LEU A 6 -13.49 -11.76 13.99
C LEU A 6 -14.29 -11.09 15.10
N LEU A 7 -14.03 -9.79 15.36
CA LEU A 7 -14.75 -9.01 16.37
C LEU A 7 -16.01 -8.39 15.78
N ASN A 8 -15.92 -7.85 14.58
CA ASN A 8 -17.00 -7.10 13.96
C ASN A 8 -16.82 -7.09 12.42
N GLN A 9 -17.85 -6.67 11.74
CA GLN A 9 -17.85 -6.32 10.33
C GLN A 9 -18.42 -4.91 10.18
N VAL A 10 -17.82 -4.11 9.30
CA VAL A 10 -18.24 -2.75 9.03
C VAL A 10 -18.55 -2.56 7.55
N LEU A 11 -19.61 -1.85 7.25
CA LEU A 11 -19.97 -1.50 5.89
C LEU A 11 -19.22 -0.24 5.46
N LEU A 12 -18.55 -0.33 4.33
CA LEU A 12 -17.95 0.80 3.62
C LEU A 12 -18.90 1.19 2.49
N THR A 13 -19.39 2.42 2.47
CA THR A 13 -20.39 2.85 1.47
C THR A 13 -19.80 3.92 0.57
N PHE A 14 -19.66 3.58 -0.71
CA PHE A 14 -19.17 4.46 -1.75
C PHE A 14 -20.30 5.04 -2.60
N THR A 15 -20.02 6.17 -3.23
CA THR A 15 -20.92 6.87 -4.15
C THR A 15 -20.19 7.19 -5.46
N ASN A 16 -20.87 7.83 -6.40
CA ASN A 16 -20.32 8.22 -7.69
C ASN A 16 -19.77 7.03 -8.50
N SER A 17 -18.79 7.30 -9.35
CA SER A 17 -18.15 6.26 -10.18
C SER A 17 -17.31 5.27 -9.37
N PHE A 18 -16.83 5.65 -8.20
CA PHE A 18 -15.98 4.77 -7.37
C PHE A 18 -16.73 3.52 -6.85
N LYS A 19 -18.06 3.54 -6.80
CA LYS A 19 -18.82 2.34 -6.46
C LYS A 19 -18.53 1.12 -7.35
N GLU A 20 -18.06 1.34 -8.58
CA GLU A 20 -17.64 0.28 -9.50
C GLU A 20 -16.25 -0.29 -9.15
N HIS A 21 -15.46 0.44 -8.34
CA HIS A 21 -14.12 0.05 -7.88
C HIS A 21 -14.09 -0.40 -6.42
N ARG A 22 -15.26 -0.56 -5.76
CA ARG A 22 -15.32 -1.06 -4.38
C ARG A 22 -14.80 -2.50 -4.21
N GLU A 23 -14.60 -3.19 -5.33
CA GLU A 23 -14.08 -4.56 -5.38
C GLU A 23 -12.56 -4.61 -5.56
N ASP A 24 -11.91 -3.46 -5.76
CA ASP A 24 -10.49 -3.32 -6.08
C ASP A 24 -9.73 -2.54 -4.99
N LEU A 25 -10.10 -2.72 -3.69
CA LEU A 25 -9.47 -1.99 -2.58
C LEU A 25 -8.13 -2.61 -2.22
N SER A 26 -7.05 -1.83 -2.36
CA SER A 26 -5.66 -2.24 -2.15
C SER A 26 -5.01 -1.62 -0.91
N ALA A 27 -5.46 -0.45 -0.46
CA ALA A 27 -4.84 0.27 0.65
C ALA A 27 -5.87 0.91 1.58
N VAL A 28 -5.54 0.99 2.90
CA VAL A 28 -6.43 1.59 3.89
C VAL A 28 -5.66 2.26 5.02
N MET A 29 -6.15 3.44 5.48
CA MET A 29 -5.63 4.13 6.65
C MET A 29 -6.73 4.82 7.44
N LEU A 30 -6.81 4.56 8.74
CA LEU A 30 -7.74 5.23 9.65
C LEU A 30 -7.05 6.41 10.33
N THR A 31 -7.64 7.61 10.23
CA THR A 31 -7.14 8.81 10.92
C THR A 31 -8.21 9.43 11.83
N ASP A 32 -7.74 10.10 12.91
CA ASP A 32 -8.58 10.87 13.83
C ASP A 32 -9.77 10.11 14.41
N LYS A 33 -9.71 8.74 14.46
CA LYS A 33 -10.84 7.87 14.87
C LYS A 33 -12.14 8.12 14.09
N LYS A 34 -12.01 8.66 12.89
CA LYS A 34 -13.17 9.16 12.14
C LYS A 34 -13.08 8.98 10.64
N TYR A 35 -11.92 9.20 10.06
CA TYR A 35 -11.76 9.20 8.59
C TYR A 35 -11.03 7.95 8.15
N LEU A 36 -11.66 7.17 7.29
CA LEU A 36 -11.06 6.02 6.62
C LEU A 36 -10.65 6.44 5.21
N TRP A 37 -9.36 6.38 4.95
CA TRP A 37 -8.75 6.65 3.66
C TRP A 37 -8.49 5.35 2.94
N LEU A 38 -8.83 5.29 1.66
CA LEU A 38 -8.76 4.08 0.87
C LEU A 38 -8.12 4.37 -0.50
N GLY A 39 -7.37 3.41 -0.99
CA GLY A 39 -6.82 3.35 -2.33
C GLY A 39 -7.35 2.15 -3.10
N SER A 40 -7.22 2.23 -4.42
CA SER A 40 -7.54 1.15 -5.35
C SER A 40 -6.41 1.04 -6.37
N ASP A 41 -6.10 -0.19 -6.79
CA ASP A 41 -5.12 -0.47 -7.83
C ASP A 41 -5.61 -0.09 -9.25
N GLU A 42 -6.90 0.19 -9.42
CA GLU A 42 -7.52 0.51 -10.72
C GLU A 42 -7.85 2.02 -10.87
N THR A 43 -7.42 2.90 -9.93
CA THR A 43 -7.76 4.33 -9.98
C THR A 43 -6.56 5.27 -9.77
N SER A 44 -6.80 6.59 -9.99
CA SER A 44 -5.87 7.68 -9.70
C SER A 44 -6.40 8.62 -8.60
N SER A 45 -7.28 8.11 -7.74
CA SER A 45 -7.91 8.86 -6.65
C SER A 45 -7.72 8.18 -5.29
N ILE A 46 -7.86 9.01 -4.25
CA ILE A 46 -7.92 8.57 -2.86
C ILE A 46 -9.35 8.79 -2.40
N GLU A 47 -9.91 7.81 -1.72
CA GLU A 47 -11.28 7.85 -1.23
C GLU A 47 -11.29 8.05 0.28
N ARG A 48 -12.19 8.89 0.78
CA ARG A 48 -12.41 9.08 2.20
C ARG A 48 -13.83 8.73 2.59
N LEU A 49 -13.98 7.93 3.62
CA LEU A 49 -15.23 7.67 4.31
C LEU A 49 -15.18 8.23 5.73
N CYS A 50 -16.35 8.56 6.30
CA CYS A 50 -16.48 9.04 7.67
C CYS A 50 -17.17 7.99 8.53
N TRP A 51 -16.67 7.78 9.77
CA TRP A 51 -17.29 6.93 10.77
C TRP A 51 -18.57 7.58 11.32
N ASP A 52 -19.68 6.86 11.32
CA ASP A 52 -20.97 7.32 11.84
C ASP A 52 -21.40 6.63 13.16
N ASN A 53 -20.45 5.96 13.84
CA ASN A 53 -20.57 5.09 15.02
C ASN A 53 -21.03 3.65 14.73
N HIS A 54 -21.29 3.30 13.47
CA HIS A 54 -21.68 1.96 13.07
C HIS A 54 -20.96 1.50 11.80
N ASN A 55 -20.85 2.38 10.81
CA ASN A 55 -20.31 2.11 9.49
C ASN A 55 -19.49 3.29 8.98
N PHE A 56 -18.82 3.10 7.87
CA PHE A 56 -18.12 4.16 7.15
C PHE A 56 -18.93 4.60 5.92
N ALA A 57 -19.32 5.87 5.92
CA ALA A 57 -20.15 6.49 4.89
C ALA A 57 -19.69 7.92 4.57
N GLN A 58 -20.53 8.75 3.94
CA GLN A 58 -20.20 10.13 3.54
C GLN A 58 -18.95 10.19 2.64
N HIS A 59 -18.95 9.36 1.63
CA HIS A 59 -17.88 9.22 0.66
C HIS A 59 -17.47 10.55 0.04
N LYS A 60 -16.16 10.81 0.00
CA LYS A 60 -15.53 11.89 -0.72
C LYS A 60 -14.32 11.39 -1.50
N GLN A 61 -14.27 11.72 -2.77
CA GLN A 61 -13.17 11.41 -3.68
C GLN A 61 -12.20 12.58 -3.79
N PHE A 62 -10.90 12.27 -3.79
CA PHE A 62 -9.82 13.23 -4.00
C PHE A 62 -8.95 12.76 -5.17
N ARG A 63 -8.99 13.47 -6.29
CA ARG A 63 -8.11 13.15 -7.44
C ARG A 63 -6.69 13.58 -7.14
N VAL A 64 -5.74 12.66 -7.22
CA VAL A 64 -4.34 12.91 -6.87
C VAL A 64 -3.73 14.02 -7.74
N ALA A 65 -4.13 14.12 -9.00
CA ALA A 65 -3.71 15.17 -9.93
C ALA A 65 -4.03 16.61 -9.48
N GLU A 66 -5.00 16.81 -8.58
CA GLU A 66 -5.31 18.12 -8.01
C GLU A 66 -4.22 18.61 -7.04
N TYR A 67 -3.40 17.72 -6.51
CA TYR A 67 -2.41 18.00 -5.47
C TYR A 67 -0.97 17.91 -5.98
N ILE A 68 -0.68 16.94 -6.85
CA ILE A 68 0.65 16.71 -7.42
C ILE A 68 0.56 16.57 -8.95
N ASP A 69 1.60 16.99 -9.64
CA ASP A 69 1.68 16.81 -11.09
C ASP A 69 2.03 15.33 -11.38
N LEU A 70 1.13 14.60 -12.03
CA LEU A 70 1.33 13.21 -12.40
C LEU A 70 2.34 13.07 -13.56
N PRO A 71 3.13 11.98 -13.64
CA PRO A 71 4.04 11.72 -14.77
C PRO A 71 3.33 11.46 -16.09
N ALA A 72 2.10 10.95 -16.05
CA ALA A 72 1.23 10.64 -17.20
C ALA A 72 -0.17 11.25 -16.98
N PRO A 73 -1.07 11.21 -17.99
CA PRO A 73 -2.44 11.70 -17.83
C PRO A 73 -3.18 11.10 -16.62
N GLU A 74 -4.09 11.86 -16.03
CA GLU A 74 -4.82 11.46 -14.82
C GLU A 74 -5.80 10.30 -15.04
N GLU A 75 -6.10 9.97 -16.29
CA GLU A 75 -6.90 8.80 -16.67
C GLU A 75 -6.12 7.49 -16.58
N GLU A 76 -4.78 7.54 -16.51
CA GLU A 76 -3.94 6.38 -16.25
C GLU A 76 -3.88 6.10 -14.75
N GLU A 77 -4.02 4.85 -14.38
CA GLU A 77 -4.03 4.42 -12.97
C GLU A 77 -2.71 4.73 -12.27
N ILE A 78 -2.79 5.06 -10.99
CA ILE A 78 -1.63 5.16 -10.11
C ILE A 78 -1.28 3.79 -9.54
N ASP A 79 -2.28 2.88 -9.45
CA ASP A 79 -2.09 1.58 -8.83
C ASP A 79 -1.65 1.77 -7.37
N ILE A 80 -2.51 2.46 -6.58
CA ILE A 80 -2.20 2.81 -5.19
C ILE A 80 -2.19 1.54 -4.34
N GLU A 81 -1.02 1.16 -3.85
CA GLU A 81 -0.78 -0.08 -3.11
C GLU A 81 -0.45 0.18 -1.63
N GLY A 82 -0.42 1.42 -1.21
CA GLY A 82 -0.24 1.74 0.19
C GLY A 82 -0.57 3.18 0.54
N ILE A 83 -1.17 3.35 1.72
CA ILE A 83 -1.51 4.65 2.30
C ILE A 83 -1.11 4.65 3.78
N ASP A 84 -0.44 5.72 4.23
CA ASP A 84 -0.17 5.94 5.65
C ASP A 84 -0.29 7.43 6.02
N TYR A 85 -0.42 7.72 7.30
CA TYR A 85 -0.53 9.08 7.82
C TYR A 85 0.54 9.37 8.85
N SER A 86 1.37 10.36 8.57
CA SER A 86 2.41 10.81 9.50
C SER A 86 2.74 12.29 9.29
N GLY A 87 2.93 13.03 10.38
CA GLY A 87 3.41 14.42 10.36
C GLY A 87 2.50 15.39 9.58
N TYR A 88 1.17 15.20 9.69
CA TYR A 88 0.17 15.96 8.92
C TYR A 88 0.21 15.75 7.41
N TYR A 89 0.78 14.63 6.96
CA TYR A 89 0.74 14.20 5.57
C TYR A 89 0.07 12.84 5.43
N LEU A 90 -0.79 12.72 4.45
CA LEU A 90 -1.16 11.44 3.90
C LEU A 90 -0.11 11.04 2.88
N TRP A 91 0.52 9.89 3.09
CA TRP A 91 1.51 9.29 2.21
C TRP A 91 0.83 8.27 1.32
N ILE A 92 1.23 8.23 0.05
CA ILE A 92 0.77 7.24 -0.92
C ILE A 92 1.94 6.66 -1.69
N VAL A 93 1.83 5.39 -2.03
CA VAL A 93 2.80 4.70 -2.89
C VAL A 93 2.04 3.90 -3.95
N GLY A 94 2.49 3.98 -5.19
CA GLY A 94 2.07 3.08 -6.26
C GLY A 94 2.95 1.84 -6.31
N SER A 95 2.56 0.85 -7.07
CA SER A 95 3.23 -0.47 -7.11
C SER A 95 4.67 -0.46 -7.62
N HIS A 96 5.09 0.53 -8.38
CA HIS A 96 6.40 0.58 -9.05
C HIS A 96 6.65 -0.64 -9.95
N SER A 97 5.61 -1.29 -10.44
CA SER A 97 5.67 -2.58 -11.11
C SER A 97 5.29 -2.52 -12.59
N TRP A 98 5.74 -3.54 -13.32
CA TRP A 98 5.24 -3.87 -14.65
C TRP A 98 3.97 -4.72 -14.53
N LYS A 99 3.02 -4.56 -15.48
CA LYS A 99 1.81 -5.38 -15.53
C LYS A 99 1.72 -6.23 -16.79
N ARG A 100 1.15 -7.45 -16.65
CA ARG A 100 0.81 -8.34 -17.77
C ARG A 100 -0.68 -8.26 -18.05
N LYS A 101 -1.05 -8.17 -19.33
CA LYS A 101 -2.48 -8.16 -19.70
C LYS A 101 -3.17 -9.47 -19.35
N LYS A 102 -4.17 -9.40 -18.45
CA LYS A 102 -5.01 -10.54 -18.05
C LYS A 102 -5.78 -11.12 -19.24
N PRO A 103 -6.03 -12.45 -19.30
CA PRO A 103 -7.05 -13.03 -20.16
C PRO A 103 -8.44 -12.42 -19.90
N LYS A 104 -9.26 -12.34 -20.93
CA LYS A 104 -10.64 -11.85 -20.81
C LYS A 104 -11.63 -12.95 -21.20
N PRO A 105 -12.70 -13.20 -20.41
CA PRO A 105 -13.67 -14.27 -20.67
C PRO A 105 -14.38 -14.15 -22.02
N ASP A 106 -14.57 -12.93 -22.51
CA ASP A 106 -15.23 -12.61 -23.79
C ASP A 106 -14.34 -12.84 -25.02
N LYS A 107 -13.07 -13.23 -24.83
CA LYS A 107 -12.10 -13.42 -25.92
C LYS A 107 -11.76 -14.89 -26.15
N SER A 108 -11.46 -15.23 -27.42
CA SER A 108 -11.00 -16.58 -27.75
C SER A 108 -9.62 -16.87 -27.16
N ASP A 109 -9.30 -18.16 -26.97
CA ASP A 109 -8.02 -18.62 -26.42
C ASP A 109 -6.81 -18.03 -27.18
N SER A 110 -6.85 -18.00 -28.51
CA SER A 110 -5.79 -17.40 -29.33
C SER A 110 -5.57 -15.93 -29.05
N LYS A 111 -6.66 -15.15 -28.79
CA LYS A 111 -6.56 -13.74 -28.41
C LYS A 111 -6.03 -13.61 -26.99
N ASN A 112 -6.44 -14.49 -26.08
CA ASN A 112 -5.97 -14.49 -24.70
C ASN A 112 -4.50 -14.89 -24.59
N ILE A 113 -4.05 -15.91 -25.32
CA ILE A 113 -2.61 -16.25 -25.44
C ILE A 113 -1.80 -15.04 -25.91
N LYS A 114 -2.28 -14.32 -26.95
CA LYS A 114 -1.64 -13.09 -27.42
C LYS A 114 -1.65 -11.96 -26.38
N ARG A 115 -2.68 -11.88 -25.51
CA ARG A 115 -2.70 -10.91 -24.40
C ARG A 115 -1.60 -11.21 -23.40
N LEU A 116 -1.41 -12.47 -23.03
CA LEU A 116 -0.37 -12.90 -22.07
C LEU A 116 1.07 -12.58 -22.54
N THR A 117 1.32 -12.28 -23.82
CA THR A 117 2.64 -11.81 -24.26
C THR A 117 2.87 -10.32 -24.03
N LYS A 118 1.82 -9.56 -23.66
CA LYS A 118 1.92 -8.12 -23.49
C LYS A 118 2.25 -7.77 -22.05
N VAL A 119 3.39 -7.10 -21.89
CA VAL A 119 3.84 -6.52 -20.62
C VAL A 119 3.90 -5.00 -20.84
N GLU A 120 3.41 -4.25 -19.90
CA GLU A 120 3.29 -2.79 -19.96
C GLU A 120 3.74 -2.19 -18.63
N SER A 121 4.32 -1.00 -18.68
CA SER A 121 4.59 -0.14 -17.52
C SER A 121 3.87 1.19 -17.73
N GLU A 122 3.29 1.72 -16.68
CA GLU A 122 2.59 3.00 -16.69
C GLU A 122 3.31 3.98 -15.76
N PRO A 123 3.64 5.20 -16.23
CA PRO A 123 4.47 6.12 -15.45
C PRO A 123 3.88 6.52 -14.10
N ASN A 124 2.55 6.60 -13.97
CA ASN A 124 1.88 6.96 -12.71
C ASN A 124 2.09 5.91 -11.60
N ARG A 125 2.37 4.65 -11.94
CA ARG A 125 2.64 3.58 -10.96
C ARG A 125 3.92 3.81 -10.15
N TYR A 126 4.83 4.68 -10.60
CA TYR A 126 6.09 5.01 -9.91
C TYR A 126 5.95 6.19 -8.94
N ILE A 127 4.75 6.44 -8.43
CA ILE A 127 4.52 7.52 -7.46
C ILE A 127 4.86 7.06 -6.05
N LEU A 128 5.68 7.86 -5.37
CA LEU A 128 5.76 7.97 -3.92
C LEU A 128 5.54 9.43 -3.60
N ALA A 129 4.47 9.75 -2.88
CA ALA A 129 4.08 11.12 -2.61
C ALA A 129 3.51 11.31 -1.21
N ARG A 130 3.50 12.57 -0.77
CA ARG A 130 2.80 13.00 0.45
C ARG A 130 1.95 14.22 0.16
N ILE A 131 0.75 14.25 0.72
CA ILE A 131 -0.21 15.35 0.54
C ILE A 131 -0.61 15.85 1.94
N PRO A 132 -0.53 17.16 2.24
CA PRO A 132 -0.97 17.70 3.52
C PRO A 132 -2.41 17.28 3.83
N LEU A 133 -2.62 16.77 5.03
CA LEU A 133 -3.91 16.33 5.53
C LEU A 133 -4.21 17.05 6.85
N VAL A 134 -5.24 17.89 6.84
CA VAL A 134 -5.68 18.64 8.02
C VAL A 134 -7.22 18.55 8.10
N ASP A 135 -7.72 18.21 9.28
CA ASP A 135 -9.17 18.10 9.57
C ASP A 135 -9.94 17.21 8.58
N GLY A 136 -9.32 16.14 8.12
CA GLY A 136 -9.89 15.21 7.15
C GLY A 136 -9.97 15.73 5.71
N GLU A 137 -9.22 16.79 5.38
CA GLU A 137 -9.17 17.36 4.02
C GLU A 137 -7.73 17.37 3.50
N LEU A 138 -7.57 16.88 2.27
CA LEU A 138 -6.30 16.99 1.54
C LEU A 138 -6.12 18.42 1.01
N GLN A 139 -4.90 18.92 1.06
CA GLN A 139 -4.57 20.27 0.62
C GLN A 139 -3.29 20.27 -0.22
N LYS A 140 -3.26 21.10 -1.27
CA LYS A 140 -2.02 21.26 -2.06
C LYS A 140 -0.91 21.91 -1.23
N SER A 141 -1.30 22.85 -0.37
CA SER A 141 -0.41 23.51 0.60
C SER A 141 -1.21 24.13 1.73
N CYS A 142 -0.69 24.08 2.96
CA CYS A 142 -1.30 24.71 4.12
C CYS A 142 -0.23 25.04 5.15
N THR A 143 -0.57 25.93 6.09
CA THR A 143 0.27 26.19 7.28
C THR A 143 0.17 24.98 8.21
N HIS A 144 1.31 24.57 8.80
CA HIS A 144 1.36 23.48 9.76
C HIS A 144 0.46 23.79 10.99
N PRO A 145 -0.44 22.90 11.40
CA PRO A 145 -1.43 23.18 12.46
C PRO A 145 -0.83 23.57 13.82
N GLN A 146 0.39 23.11 14.12
CA GLN A 146 1.07 23.36 15.39
C GLN A 146 2.22 24.36 15.29
N ASP A 147 2.63 24.78 14.09
CA ASP A 147 3.72 25.74 13.87
C ASP A 147 3.40 26.66 12.68
N SER A 148 2.98 27.87 12.97
CA SER A 148 2.62 28.88 11.96
C SER A 148 3.76 29.31 11.03
N ASN A 149 5.01 28.98 11.37
CA ASN A 149 6.18 29.30 10.55
C ASN A 149 6.49 28.19 9.53
N VAL A 150 5.86 27.03 9.65
CA VAL A 150 6.09 25.88 8.76
C VAL A 150 4.96 25.79 7.75
N GLN A 151 5.32 25.69 6.47
CA GLN A 151 4.39 25.45 5.37
C GLN A 151 4.48 24.00 4.93
N LEU A 152 3.35 23.29 4.99
CA LEU A 152 3.20 21.96 4.42
C LEU A 152 2.84 22.08 2.94
N THR A 153 3.45 21.25 2.08
CA THR A 153 3.20 21.26 0.64
C THR A 153 3.18 19.84 0.09
N ALA A 154 2.18 19.55 -0.73
CA ALA A 154 2.11 18.28 -1.45
C ALA A 154 3.35 18.09 -2.31
N SER A 155 3.96 16.91 -2.23
CA SER A 155 5.25 16.64 -2.84
C SER A 155 5.36 15.18 -3.23
N LYS A 156 6.05 14.90 -4.34
CA LYS A 156 6.35 13.53 -4.78
C LYS A 156 7.86 13.33 -4.91
N LEU A 157 8.29 12.07 -4.87
CA LEU A 157 9.66 11.70 -5.16
C LEU A 157 10.00 12.11 -6.61
N GLU A 158 11.20 12.64 -6.82
CA GLU A 158 11.65 13.13 -8.13
C GLU A 158 11.52 12.03 -9.19
N VAL A 159 10.83 12.37 -10.27
CA VAL A 159 10.61 11.47 -11.41
C VAL A 159 11.86 11.44 -12.28
N THR A 160 12.20 10.25 -12.78
CA THR A 160 13.36 10.01 -13.64
C THR A 160 12.96 9.21 -14.89
N GLN A 161 13.91 8.94 -15.76
CA GLN A 161 13.65 8.09 -16.93
C GLN A 161 13.37 6.61 -16.56
N GLN A 162 13.77 6.18 -15.36
CA GLN A 162 13.54 4.83 -14.84
C GLN A 162 12.31 4.74 -13.91
N GLY A 163 11.49 5.77 -13.90
CA GLY A 163 10.34 5.93 -13.01
C GLY A 163 10.58 7.03 -11.99
N ASN A 164 11.39 6.78 -10.95
CA ASN A 164 11.77 7.78 -9.94
C ASN A 164 13.15 7.49 -9.35
N LEU A 165 13.62 8.35 -8.44
CA LEU A 165 14.92 8.20 -7.77
C LEU A 165 15.09 6.89 -7.00
N LEU A 166 14.01 6.27 -6.50
CA LEU A 166 14.10 4.98 -5.82
C LEU A 166 14.50 3.87 -6.80
N MET A 167 13.87 3.86 -7.99
CA MET A 167 14.18 2.88 -9.03
C MET A 167 15.62 3.03 -9.54
N GLU A 168 16.11 4.27 -9.68
CA GLU A 168 17.51 4.54 -10.01
C GLU A 168 18.46 4.03 -8.92
N ALA A 169 18.17 4.32 -7.66
CA ALA A 169 19.00 3.88 -6.53
C ALA A 169 19.08 2.36 -6.43
N LEU A 170 17.98 1.66 -6.76
CA LEU A 170 17.91 0.19 -6.72
C LEU A 170 18.47 -0.50 -7.98
N ALA A 171 18.69 0.22 -9.08
CA ALA A 171 19.05 -0.37 -10.37
C ALA A 171 20.33 -1.23 -10.31
N ASP A 172 21.31 -0.86 -9.49
CA ASP A 172 22.56 -1.60 -9.33
C ASP A 172 22.64 -2.39 -8.01
N ASP A 173 21.51 -2.52 -7.30
CA ASP A 173 21.46 -3.30 -6.08
C ASP A 173 21.70 -4.80 -6.34
N PRO A 174 22.58 -5.48 -5.58
CA PRO A 174 22.94 -6.87 -5.84
C PRO A 174 21.81 -7.88 -5.70
N HIS A 175 20.72 -7.53 -4.98
CA HIS A 175 19.58 -8.41 -4.77
C HIS A 175 18.38 -8.02 -5.65
N LEU A 176 18.12 -6.72 -5.80
CA LEU A 176 16.92 -6.18 -6.45
C LEU A 176 17.16 -5.65 -7.85
N GLY A 177 18.38 -5.22 -8.19
CA GLY A 177 18.68 -4.55 -9.45
C GLY A 177 18.32 -5.37 -10.70
N PHE A 178 18.43 -6.70 -10.62
CA PHE A 178 17.96 -7.56 -11.71
C PHE A 178 16.44 -7.41 -11.92
N PHE A 179 15.64 -7.46 -10.86
CA PHE A 179 14.17 -7.37 -10.94
C PHE A 179 13.69 -5.98 -11.36
N VAL A 180 14.39 -4.93 -10.92
CA VAL A 180 14.12 -3.54 -11.31
C VAL A 180 14.30 -3.35 -12.83
N LYS A 181 15.30 -4.01 -13.43
CA LYS A 181 15.65 -3.87 -14.86
C LYS A 181 14.95 -4.87 -15.78
N ALA A 182 14.42 -5.98 -15.24
CA ALA A 182 14.06 -7.14 -16.07
C ALA A 182 12.64 -7.11 -16.65
N GLU A 183 11.87 -6.03 -16.45
CA GLU A 183 10.50 -5.90 -16.97
C GLU A 183 9.60 -7.11 -16.61
N ILE A 184 9.84 -7.73 -15.45
CA ILE A 184 9.03 -8.83 -14.94
C ILE A 184 7.80 -8.23 -14.26
N PRO A 185 6.58 -8.61 -14.67
CA PRO A 185 5.36 -8.14 -14.01
C PRO A 185 5.31 -8.49 -12.52
N GLY A 186 4.74 -7.60 -11.69
CA GLY A 186 4.61 -7.82 -10.26
C GLY A 186 3.97 -9.16 -9.94
N LYS A 187 2.83 -9.47 -10.57
CA LYS A 187 2.12 -10.76 -10.41
C LYS A 187 2.84 -11.99 -10.99
N ASP A 188 4.03 -11.82 -11.61
CA ASP A 188 4.93 -12.91 -12.03
C ASP A 188 6.17 -13.00 -11.12
N ASN A 189 6.10 -12.53 -9.86
CA ASN A 189 7.21 -12.38 -8.89
C ASN A 189 8.26 -11.35 -9.36
N GLY A 190 7.84 -10.32 -10.06
CA GLY A 190 8.65 -9.16 -10.42
C GLY A 190 8.82 -8.19 -9.24
N PHE A 191 9.45 -7.04 -9.51
CA PHE A 191 9.51 -5.95 -8.54
C PHE A 191 8.13 -5.33 -8.38
N ASP A 192 7.64 -5.29 -7.12
CA ASP A 192 6.29 -4.86 -6.80
C ASP A 192 6.24 -4.36 -5.36
N ILE A 193 5.90 -3.09 -5.15
CA ILE A 193 5.71 -2.50 -3.84
C ILE A 193 4.24 -2.66 -3.46
N GLU A 194 3.99 -3.27 -2.30
CA GLU A 194 2.67 -3.29 -1.67
C GLU A 194 2.83 -2.92 -0.18
N GLY A 195 2.10 -1.91 0.22
CA GLY A 195 2.16 -1.35 1.57
C GLY A 195 3.27 -0.34 1.82
N ILE A 196 2.91 0.65 2.61
CA ILE A 196 3.79 1.69 3.11
C ILE A 196 3.46 1.97 4.57
N THR A 197 4.48 2.23 5.39
CA THR A 197 4.26 2.83 6.70
C THR A 197 5.37 3.82 7.04
N VAL A 198 5.02 4.86 7.78
CA VAL A 198 5.93 5.98 8.08
C VAL A 198 6.06 6.16 9.59
N TYR A 199 7.25 5.93 10.10
CA TYR A 199 7.57 6.16 11.50
C TYR A 199 8.58 7.30 11.63
N GLN A 200 8.14 8.44 12.15
CA GLN A 200 8.91 9.67 12.21
C GLN A 200 9.32 10.16 10.80
N ASN A 201 10.61 10.09 10.45
CA ASN A 201 11.17 10.47 9.15
C ASN A 201 11.51 9.25 8.27
N ARG A 202 11.32 8.03 8.76
CA ARG A 202 11.60 6.78 8.05
C ARG A 202 10.34 6.26 7.36
N ILE A 203 10.50 5.88 6.12
CA ILE A 203 9.46 5.31 5.28
C ILE A 203 9.83 3.86 5.02
N PHE A 204 8.96 2.95 5.43
CA PHE A 204 9.09 1.53 5.16
C PHE A 204 8.12 1.14 4.04
N MET A 205 8.61 0.39 3.06
CA MET A 205 7.82 -0.10 1.94
C MET A 205 7.99 -1.61 1.82
N GLY A 206 6.88 -2.34 1.85
CA GLY A 206 6.85 -3.77 1.66
C GLY A 206 6.99 -4.16 0.20
N LEU A 207 7.77 -5.21 -0.10
CA LEU A 207 7.75 -5.80 -1.43
C LEU A 207 6.90 -7.08 -1.42
N ARG A 208 5.86 -7.12 -2.26
CA ARG A 208 5.18 -8.35 -2.62
C ARG A 208 6.14 -9.27 -3.38
N GLY A 209 6.89 -8.72 -4.30
CA GLY A 209 7.93 -9.39 -5.06
C GLY A 209 9.16 -8.51 -5.30
N PRO A 210 10.32 -9.11 -5.50
CA PRO A 210 10.62 -10.54 -5.44
C PRO A 210 10.73 -11.11 -4.03
N VAL A 211 10.37 -12.38 -3.86
CA VAL A 211 10.73 -13.17 -2.67
C VAL A 211 11.96 -14.01 -3.01
N LEU A 212 13.05 -13.79 -2.29
CA LEU A 212 14.37 -14.36 -2.57
C LEU A 212 14.59 -15.61 -1.74
N ARG A 213 14.37 -16.79 -2.31
CA ARG A 213 14.48 -18.10 -1.61
C ARG A 213 13.69 -18.15 -0.30
N GLY A 214 12.50 -17.59 -0.29
CA GLY A 214 11.62 -17.58 0.88
C GLY A 214 11.77 -16.34 1.78
N TRP A 215 12.67 -15.41 1.47
CA TRP A 215 12.86 -14.17 2.17
C TRP A 215 12.17 -13.01 1.43
N ALA A 216 11.18 -12.42 2.05
CA ALA A 216 10.59 -11.17 1.59
C ALA A 216 11.52 -10.00 1.89
N VAL A 217 11.38 -8.91 1.14
CA VAL A 217 12.20 -7.71 1.31
C VAL A 217 11.32 -6.54 1.71
N MET A 218 11.77 -5.78 2.69
CA MET A 218 11.23 -4.47 3.03
C MET A 218 12.32 -3.42 2.78
N LEU A 219 11.95 -2.33 2.15
CA LEU A 219 12.82 -1.17 1.94
C LEU A 219 12.59 -0.14 3.06
N GLU A 220 13.66 0.50 3.51
CA GLU A 220 13.63 1.67 4.36
C GLU A 220 14.31 2.83 3.63
N ILE A 221 13.65 3.99 3.56
CA ILE A 221 14.20 5.22 3.00
C ILE A 221 13.89 6.41 3.91
N GLU A 222 14.64 7.49 3.73
CA GLU A 222 14.29 8.83 4.20
C GLU A 222 14.28 9.79 3.02
N VAL A 223 13.43 10.79 3.12
CA VAL A 223 13.33 11.83 2.09
C VAL A 223 13.51 13.22 2.68
N GLU A 224 13.91 14.16 1.82
CA GLU A 224 13.96 15.58 2.12
C GLU A 224 13.32 16.38 0.98
N SER A 225 12.80 17.57 1.30
CA SER A 225 12.31 18.49 0.28
C SER A 225 13.50 19.17 -0.40
N SER A 226 13.61 19.04 -1.73
CA SER A 226 14.68 19.70 -2.50
C SER A 226 14.20 21.02 -3.11
N GLN A 227 12.96 21.05 -3.56
CA GLN A 227 12.24 22.24 -4.05
C GLN A 227 10.75 22.05 -3.83
N THR A 228 9.95 23.08 -4.06
CA THR A 228 8.50 23.00 -3.91
C THR A 228 7.93 21.83 -4.72
N GLY A 229 7.23 20.92 -4.06
CA GLY A 229 6.59 19.77 -4.68
C GLY A 229 7.50 18.58 -5.00
N VAL A 230 8.80 18.65 -4.70
CA VAL A 230 9.77 17.59 -5.02
C VAL A 230 10.50 17.07 -3.79
N LEU A 231 10.49 15.75 -3.63
CA LEU A 231 11.25 15.02 -2.64
C LEU A 231 12.48 14.37 -3.27
N ARG A 232 13.56 14.26 -2.49
CA ARG A 232 14.77 13.50 -2.82
C ARG A 232 15.09 12.52 -1.72
N LEU A 233 15.75 11.43 -2.10
CA LEU A 233 16.25 10.44 -1.16
C LEU A 233 17.47 10.98 -0.40
N LYS A 234 17.52 10.69 0.90
CA LYS A 234 18.69 10.95 1.75
C LYS A 234 19.60 9.73 1.78
N ASN A 235 20.89 9.94 1.99
CA ASN A 235 21.82 8.84 2.27
C ASN A 235 21.60 8.39 3.73
N ILE A 236 21.17 7.13 3.92
CA ILE A 236 20.80 6.61 5.24
C ILE A 236 21.55 5.33 5.65
N SER A 237 22.19 4.63 4.72
CA SER A 237 22.97 3.43 5.05
C SER A 237 24.40 3.77 5.47
N GLU A 238 25.05 2.86 6.20
CA GLU A 238 26.47 2.99 6.56
C GLU A 238 27.40 3.05 5.34
N GLU A 239 27.01 2.45 4.22
CA GLU A 239 27.75 2.47 2.96
C GLU A 239 27.41 3.68 2.07
N GLY A 240 26.60 4.63 2.56
CA GLY A 240 26.19 5.83 1.83
C GLY A 240 25.08 5.59 0.79
N ARG A 241 24.37 4.45 0.85
CA ARG A 241 23.20 4.21 0.00
C ARG A 241 22.00 5.04 0.47
N GLN A 242 21.10 5.31 -0.45
CA GLN A 242 19.87 6.08 -0.21
C GLN A 242 18.70 5.22 0.30
N TYR A 243 18.96 3.96 0.60
CA TYR A 243 17.99 3.00 1.12
C TYR A 243 18.69 1.95 1.98
N LYS A 244 17.91 1.29 2.84
CA LYS A 244 18.26 0.04 3.51
C LYS A 244 17.30 -1.06 3.07
N LYS A 245 17.76 -2.31 3.16
CA LYS A 245 16.96 -3.51 2.90
C LYS A 245 16.90 -4.36 4.15
N HIS A 246 15.71 -4.80 4.48
CA HIS A 246 15.46 -5.72 5.58
C HIS A 246 14.85 -6.99 5.02
N PHE A 247 15.42 -8.13 5.37
CA PHE A 247 14.97 -9.44 4.89
C PHE A 247 14.13 -10.11 5.96
N MET A 248 12.87 -10.47 5.59
CA MET A 248 11.86 -11.03 6.48
C MET A 248 11.55 -12.47 6.11
N PHE A 249 11.64 -13.41 7.06
CA PHE A 249 11.21 -14.77 6.83
C PHE A 249 9.70 -14.89 7.07
N LEU A 250 8.92 -14.85 5.99
CA LEU A 250 7.45 -14.91 6.00
C LEU A 250 6.93 -16.22 5.38
N ASN A 251 7.66 -17.33 5.58
CA ASN A 251 7.32 -18.63 5.01
C ASN A 251 7.17 -18.65 3.48
N GLY A 252 7.90 -17.78 2.77
CA GLY A 252 7.85 -17.69 1.32
C GLY A 252 6.77 -16.75 0.77
N LEU A 253 6.04 -16.08 1.65
CA LEU A 253 5.06 -15.05 1.28
C LEU A 253 5.77 -13.72 1.02
N GLY A 254 5.15 -12.88 0.18
CA GLY A 254 5.51 -11.47 -0.01
C GLY A 254 4.78 -10.58 0.99
N ILE A 255 5.22 -9.32 1.11
CA ILE A 255 4.54 -8.33 1.94
C ILE A 255 3.39 -7.74 1.13
N ARG A 256 2.20 -7.67 1.74
CA ARG A 256 0.99 -7.07 1.15
C ARG A 256 0.72 -5.69 1.73
N ASP A 257 0.91 -5.52 3.04
CA ASP A 257 0.78 -4.23 3.69
C ASP A 257 1.58 -4.18 4.99
N LEU A 258 1.80 -2.97 5.48
CA LEU A 258 2.57 -2.66 6.68
C LEU A 258 1.77 -1.71 7.58
N CYS A 259 1.80 -1.96 8.90
CA CYS A 259 1.17 -1.08 9.86
C CYS A 259 2.02 -0.98 11.14
N VAL A 260 2.30 0.24 11.59
CA VAL A 260 3.02 0.47 12.86
C VAL A 260 2.06 0.36 14.05
N HIS A 261 2.43 -0.44 15.05
CA HIS A 261 1.75 -0.55 16.34
C HIS A 261 2.71 -0.25 17.48
N GLY A 262 2.76 1.00 17.92
CA GLY A 262 3.78 1.49 18.85
C GLY A 262 5.17 1.54 18.20
N GLU A 263 6.08 0.67 18.63
CA GLU A 263 7.40 0.48 18.00
C GLU A 263 7.48 -0.83 17.21
N ASP A 264 6.43 -1.65 17.25
CA ASP A 264 6.33 -2.90 16.53
C ASP A 264 5.80 -2.68 15.11
N LEU A 265 6.17 -3.58 14.20
CA LEU A 265 5.68 -3.57 12.83
C LEU A 265 4.78 -4.78 12.59
N LEU A 266 3.52 -4.52 12.26
CA LEU A 266 2.60 -5.51 11.74
C LEU A 266 2.81 -5.64 10.23
N ILE A 267 2.87 -6.88 9.75
CA ILE A 267 3.14 -7.22 8.36
C ILE A 267 2.03 -8.13 7.86
N LEU A 268 1.21 -7.66 6.96
CA LEU A 268 0.31 -8.51 6.19
C LEU A 268 1.11 -9.19 5.09
N ALA A 269 1.04 -10.51 5.01
CA ALA A 269 1.80 -11.30 4.05
C ALA A 269 0.91 -12.25 3.25
N GLY A 270 1.16 -12.36 1.95
CA GLY A 270 0.38 -13.20 1.04
C GLY A 270 1.18 -13.69 -0.16
N PRO A 271 0.55 -14.38 -1.11
CA PRO A 271 1.20 -14.87 -2.32
C PRO A 271 1.83 -13.76 -3.15
N THR A 272 3.00 -14.01 -3.74
CA THR A 272 3.67 -13.08 -4.65
C THR A 272 3.07 -13.08 -6.06
N MET A 273 2.47 -14.17 -6.47
CA MET A 273 1.85 -14.34 -7.79
C MET A 273 0.32 -14.34 -7.65
N ASP A 274 -0.39 -14.30 -8.76
CA ASP A 274 -1.85 -14.43 -8.83
C ASP A 274 -2.28 -15.86 -8.47
N LEU A 275 -2.20 -16.19 -7.18
CA LEU A 275 -2.49 -17.49 -6.61
C LEU A 275 -3.45 -17.35 -5.43
N ASP A 276 -4.38 -18.27 -5.32
CA ASP A 276 -5.17 -18.47 -4.12
C ASP A 276 -4.29 -19.17 -3.06
N GLY A 277 -3.88 -18.46 -2.05
CA GLY A 277 -2.90 -18.96 -1.09
C GLY A 277 -3.02 -18.27 0.29
N PRO A 278 -2.21 -18.72 1.26
CA PRO A 278 -2.34 -18.25 2.64
C PRO A 278 -2.09 -16.75 2.74
N VAL A 279 -2.95 -16.08 3.52
CA VAL A 279 -2.76 -14.72 3.97
C VAL A 279 -2.53 -14.73 5.49
N GLN A 280 -1.49 -14.08 5.96
CA GLN A 280 -1.01 -14.17 7.33
C GLN A 280 -0.59 -12.80 7.85
N LEU A 281 -0.93 -12.53 9.10
CA LEU A 281 -0.45 -11.36 9.82
C LEU A 281 0.73 -11.76 10.71
N TYR A 282 1.83 -11.05 10.57
CA TYR A 282 3.02 -11.19 11.40
C TYR A 282 3.26 -9.94 12.22
N CYS A 283 3.93 -10.09 13.35
CA CYS A 283 4.45 -8.99 14.16
C CYS A 283 5.98 -9.09 14.23
N LEU A 284 6.64 -7.96 14.02
CA LEU A 284 8.08 -7.81 14.24
C LEU A 284 8.27 -6.84 15.40
N PRO A 285 8.56 -7.34 16.62
CA PRO A 285 8.81 -6.49 17.79
C PRO A 285 9.99 -5.53 17.53
N GLY A 286 9.81 -4.26 17.87
CA GLY A 286 10.80 -3.21 17.59
C GLY A 286 11.06 -2.98 16.10
N GLY A 287 10.15 -3.38 15.23
CA GLY A 287 10.31 -3.38 13.78
C GLY A 287 10.52 -2.01 13.14
N VAL A 288 10.32 -0.92 13.89
CA VAL A 288 10.67 0.42 13.42
C VAL A 288 12.13 0.81 13.72
N HIS A 289 12.93 -0.06 14.38
CA HIS A 289 14.33 0.18 14.76
C HIS A 289 15.30 -0.88 14.23
N LEU A 290 15.07 -1.35 13.00
CA LEU A 290 15.85 -2.43 12.41
C LEU A 290 17.29 -2.04 12.11
N GLN A 291 18.18 -3.01 12.30
CA GLN A 291 19.58 -2.91 11.89
C GLN A 291 19.78 -3.47 10.49
N GLU A 292 20.69 -2.88 9.73
CA GLU A 292 21.11 -3.45 8.43
C GLU A 292 21.84 -4.80 8.62
N ASN A 293 21.85 -5.59 7.56
CA ASN A 293 22.57 -6.86 7.47
C ASN A 293 22.14 -7.92 8.51
N VAL A 294 20.89 -7.86 8.97
CA VAL A 294 20.27 -8.83 9.86
C VAL A 294 19.09 -9.51 9.13
N LEU A 295 18.99 -10.83 9.31
CA LEU A 295 17.83 -11.60 8.87
C LEU A 295 16.78 -11.60 9.98
N HIS A 296 15.57 -11.18 9.68
CA HIS A 296 14.48 -11.04 10.63
C HIS A 296 13.48 -12.19 10.50
N SER A 297 13.00 -12.69 11.63
CA SER A 297 11.96 -13.73 11.67
C SER A 297 10.76 -13.20 12.47
N PRO A 298 9.85 -12.47 11.82
CA PRO A 298 8.65 -11.98 12.47
C PRO A 298 7.79 -13.11 13.03
N GLU A 299 7.09 -12.84 14.12
CA GLU A 299 6.22 -13.81 14.77
C GLU A 299 4.85 -13.86 14.06
N LEU A 300 4.37 -15.06 13.76
CA LEU A 300 3.02 -15.24 13.21
C LEU A 300 1.98 -14.92 14.29
N VAL A 301 1.18 -13.87 14.09
CA VAL A 301 0.11 -13.43 14.98
C VAL A 301 -1.16 -14.23 14.69
N GLN A 302 -1.62 -14.17 13.43
CA GLN A 302 -2.86 -14.84 13.04
C GLN A 302 -2.91 -15.12 11.54
N LYS A 303 -3.82 -15.99 11.15
CA LYS A 303 -4.15 -16.26 9.75
C LYS A 303 -5.40 -15.47 9.38
N ILE A 304 -5.36 -14.79 8.24
CA ILE A 304 -6.53 -14.14 7.67
C ILE A 304 -7.26 -15.16 6.77
N PRO A 305 -8.58 -15.26 6.83
CA PRO A 305 -9.35 -16.13 5.95
C PRO A 305 -9.09 -15.79 4.47
N TYR A 306 -8.99 -16.81 3.64
CA TYR A 306 -8.80 -16.71 2.19
C TYR A 306 -9.39 -17.95 1.51
N GLY A 307 -9.58 -17.90 0.21
CA GLY A 307 -9.95 -19.07 -0.60
C GLY A 307 -11.00 -18.75 -1.66
N ASN A 308 -11.22 -19.69 -2.55
CA ASN A 308 -12.15 -19.58 -3.69
C ASN A 308 -11.80 -18.47 -4.68
N ARG A 309 -10.57 -17.93 -4.65
CA ARG A 309 -10.12 -16.77 -5.43
C ARG A 309 -10.93 -15.50 -5.14
N GLU A 310 -11.40 -15.39 -3.93
CA GLU A 310 -12.13 -14.24 -3.38
C GLU A 310 -11.50 -13.85 -2.06
N ASP A 311 -11.82 -12.65 -1.54
CA ASP A 311 -11.36 -12.14 -0.24
C ASP A 311 -9.82 -12.05 -0.13
N HIS A 312 -9.17 -11.47 -1.13
CA HIS A 312 -7.74 -11.19 -1.05
C HIS A 312 -7.51 -10.00 -0.10
N ALA A 313 -7.08 -10.28 1.14
CA ALA A 313 -6.76 -9.21 2.08
C ALA A 313 -5.50 -8.48 1.60
N GLU A 314 -5.62 -7.17 1.37
CA GLU A 314 -4.54 -6.33 0.84
C GLU A 314 -4.22 -5.12 1.71
N GLY A 315 -5.19 -4.49 2.37
CA GLY A 315 -4.94 -3.34 3.24
C GLY A 315 -5.30 -3.60 4.70
N ILE A 316 -4.47 -3.10 5.62
CA ILE A 316 -4.67 -3.18 7.07
C ILE A 316 -4.47 -1.84 7.77
N THR A 317 -5.30 -1.54 8.77
CA THR A 317 -5.09 -0.39 9.65
C THR A 317 -5.57 -0.68 11.07
N LEU A 318 -4.93 -0.06 12.08
CA LEU A 318 -5.37 -0.19 13.46
C LEU A 318 -6.76 0.40 13.66
N ALA A 319 -7.64 -0.31 14.35
CA ALA A 319 -9.02 0.09 14.62
C ALA A 319 -9.40 0.13 16.12
N GLN A 320 -8.42 -0.11 17.01
CA GLN A 320 -8.63 -0.16 18.47
C GLN A 320 -9.36 1.05 19.03
N ASP A 321 -9.15 2.21 18.46
CA ASP A 321 -9.74 3.46 18.91
C ASP A 321 -11.26 3.55 18.66
N LEU A 322 -11.78 2.75 17.72
CA LEU A 322 -13.21 2.67 17.41
C LEU A 322 -13.91 1.56 18.20
N PHE A 323 -13.24 0.44 18.45
CA PHE A 323 -13.84 -0.77 19.00
C PHE A 323 -13.43 -1.05 20.45
N GLY A 324 -12.53 -0.22 21.04
CA GLY A 324 -12.15 -0.29 22.45
C GLY A 324 -11.26 -1.49 22.83
N GLU A 325 -10.92 -2.33 21.87
CA GLU A 325 -9.99 -3.45 22.02
C GLU A 325 -8.88 -3.36 20.94
N PRO A 326 -7.68 -3.89 21.20
CA PRO A 326 -6.65 -3.99 20.16
C PRO A 326 -7.23 -4.73 18.94
N SER A 327 -7.37 -4.01 17.84
CA SER A 327 -8.05 -4.53 16.65
C SER A 327 -7.50 -3.94 15.36
N LEU A 328 -7.66 -4.71 14.29
CA LEU A 328 -7.19 -4.42 12.95
C LEU A 328 -8.38 -4.44 11.99
N LEU A 329 -8.56 -3.37 11.21
CA LEU A 329 -9.47 -3.35 10.08
C LEU A 329 -8.73 -3.90 8.86
N VAL A 330 -9.40 -4.77 8.10
CA VAL A 330 -8.88 -5.40 6.88
C VAL A 330 -9.82 -5.12 5.73
N VAL A 331 -9.27 -4.64 4.62
CA VAL A 331 -9.95 -4.49 3.33
C VAL A 331 -9.47 -5.54 2.33
N TYR A 332 -10.26 -5.78 1.30
CA TYR A 332 -10.06 -6.88 0.36
C TYR A 332 -10.11 -6.39 -1.08
N ASP A 333 -9.14 -6.83 -1.89
CA ASP A 333 -9.30 -6.95 -3.34
C ASP A 333 -10.14 -8.19 -3.66
N SER A 334 -10.93 -8.12 -4.72
CA SER A 334 -11.78 -9.22 -5.18
C SER A 334 -12.63 -9.83 -4.06
N PRO A 335 -13.43 -9.02 -3.31
CA PRO A 335 -14.23 -9.49 -2.20
C PRO A 335 -15.29 -10.50 -2.66
N ALA A 336 -15.59 -11.48 -1.79
CA ALA A 336 -16.67 -12.43 -2.03
C ALA A 336 -17.99 -11.70 -2.25
N LYS A 337 -18.85 -12.23 -3.11
CA LYS A 337 -20.17 -11.65 -3.42
C LYS A 337 -21.01 -11.36 -2.16
N ALA A 338 -20.83 -12.17 -1.12
CA ALA A 338 -21.52 -11.98 0.17
C ALA A 338 -21.10 -10.69 0.90
N ARG A 339 -19.93 -10.10 0.55
CA ARG A 339 -19.47 -8.81 1.09
C ARG A 339 -20.05 -7.61 0.35
N LEU A 340 -20.54 -7.80 -0.85
CA LEU A 340 -21.12 -6.73 -1.65
C LEU A 340 -22.55 -6.45 -1.20
N VAL A 341 -22.80 -5.22 -0.75
CA VAL A 341 -24.08 -4.78 -0.20
C VAL A 341 -24.64 -3.66 -1.07
N ASP A 342 -25.85 -3.82 -1.57
CA ASP A 342 -26.56 -2.82 -2.38
C ASP A 342 -25.70 -2.22 -3.51
N ASP A 343 -26.05 -1.01 -3.93
CA ASP A 343 -25.35 -0.24 -4.96
C ASP A 343 -24.26 0.65 -4.33
N GLY A 344 -23.08 0.08 -4.04
CA GLY A 344 -21.90 0.82 -3.56
C GLY A 344 -21.36 0.40 -2.19
N GLY A 345 -21.96 -0.59 -1.54
CA GLY A 345 -21.47 -1.10 -0.25
C GLY A 345 -20.51 -2.28 -0.39
N VAL A 346 -19.49 -2.33 0.47
CA VAL A 346 -18.63 -3.51 0.67
C VAL A 346 -18.31 -3.68 2.16
N ILE A 347 -18.25 -4.93 2.62
CA ILE A 347 -18.00 -5.27 4.03
C ILE A 347 -16.50 -5.49 4.23
N ALA A 348 -15.92 -4.73 5.18
CA ALA A 348 -14.59 -4.93 5.74
C ALA A 348 -14.68 -5.67 7.09
N ASP A 349 -13.64 -6.42 7.43
CA ASP A 349 -13.56 -7.17 8.68
C ASP A 349 -12.76 -6.42 9.75
N ILE A 350 -13.16 -6.59 11.01
CA ILE A 350 -12.42 -6.14 12.18
C ILE A 350 -11.96 -7.37 12.95
N PHE A 351 -10.65 -7.62 12.96
CA PHE A 351 -10.06 -8.72 13.71
C PHE A 351 -9.47 -8.25 15.03
N LYS A 352 -9.56 -9.09 16.06
CA LYS A 352 -8.84 -8.88 17.32
C LYS A 352 -7.35 -9.08 17.08
N LEU A 353 -6.52 -8.14 17.55
CA LEU A 353 -5.09 -8.34 17.70
C LEU A 353 -4.82 -9.12 18.98
N GLY A 354 -4.13 -10.22 18.86
CA GLY A 354 -3.81 -11.13 19.97
C GLY A 354 -2.68 -10.62 20.86
#